data_7d8a88ebbaa159ed7ff5eac92a38711a
#
_entry.id   7d8a88ebbaa159ed7ff5eac92a38711a
#
_cell.length_a   1.000
_cell.length_b   1.000
_cell.length_c   1.000
_cell.angle_alpha   90.00
_cell.angle_beta   90.00
_cell.angle_gamma   90.00
#
_symmetry.space_group_name_H-M   'P 1'
#
loop_
_entity.id
_entity.type
_entity.pdbx_description
1 polymer ?
#
loop_
_entity_poly.entity_id
_entity_poly.type
_entity_poly.pdbx_seq_one_letter_code
_entity_poly.pdbx_strand_id
1 'polypeptide(L)'
;MKTLTRKLVVAAALTFTAAAAAFAGSPQMGTWTFNQAKSDMPAGMGHNTTVTYADGTDGMIKVTVEGVDKDGKPSHWVWEGKFDGKPYKVEGSPIADMIAYTVKDDHTNTLTGTKSGKTTMTGTITVAADGKSRMVTTTITDADGKSTTSKSSYDKQ
;
A
#
# COMPACT_ATOMS: atom_id res chain seq x y z
N MET A 1 -30.05 -2.43 68.09
CA MET A 1 -28.98 -3.03 67.24
C MET A 1 -29.32 -2.76 65.77
N LYS A 2 -28.65 -1.81 65.15
CA LYS A 2 -28.85 -1.46 63.71
C LYS A 2 -27.72 -2.02 62.91
N THR A 3 -28.01 -3.04 62.07
CA THR A 3 -27.06 -3.70 61.13
C THR A 3 -26.85 -2.83 59.91
N LEU A 4 -25.63 -2.33 59.73
CA LEU A 4 -25.23 -1.52 58.58
C LEU A 4 -24.76 -2.45 57.47
N THR A 5 -25.57 -2.59 56.41
CA THR A 5 -25.24 -3.37 55.23
C THR A 5 -24.38 -2.50 54.31
N ARG A 6 -23.06 -2.79 54.21
CA ARG A 6 -22.16 -2.18 53.26
C ARG A 6 -22.40 -2.76 51.85
N LYS A 7 -22.92 -1.94 50.95
CA LYS A 7 -22.97 -2.26 49.51
C LYS A 7 -21.58 -2.07 48.89
N LEU A 8 -20.98 -3.17 48.48
CA LEU A 8 -19.74 -3.16 47.72
C LEU A 8 -20.08 -2.82 46.27
N VAL A 9 -19.68 -1.61 45.84
CA VAL A 9 -19.76 -1.21 44.43
C VAL A 9 -18.47 -1.66 43.75
N VAL A 10 -18.55 -2.73 42.96
CA VAL A 10 -17.45 -3.16 42.07
C VAL A 10 -17.51 -2.32 40.82
N ALA A 11 -16.61 -1.33 40.70
CA ALA A 11 -16.41 -0.59 39.47
C ALA A 11 -15.54 -1.45 38.54
N ALA A 12 -16.16 -2.06 37.51
CA ALA A 12 -15.44 -2.71 36.43
C ALA A 12 -14.86 -1.62 35.51
N ALA A 13 -13.57 -1.36 35.65
CA ALA A 13 -12.81 -0.55 34.68
C ALA A 13 -12.65 -1.36 33.39
N LEU A 14 -13.43 -1.05 32.35
CA LEU A 14 -13.16 -1.51 30.99
C LEU A 14 -11.92 -0.76 30.47
N THR A 15 -10.78 -1.40 30.54
CA THR A 15 -9.59 -0.94 29.81
C THR A 15 -9.80 -1.27 28.33
N PHE A 16 -10.16 -0.27 27.53
CA PHE A 16 -10.07 -0.31 26.09
C PHE A 16 -8.57 -0.31 25.73
N THR A 17 -7.98 -1.48 25.55
CA THR A 17 -6.71 -1.60 24.84
C THR A 17 -7.01 -1.36 23.37
N ALA A 18 -6.74 -0.14 22.90
CA ALA A 18 -6.63 0.12 21.48
C ALA A 18 -5.48 -0.76 20.95
N ALA A 19 -5.82 -1.84 20.27
CA ALA A 19 -4.87 -2.61 19.49
C ALA A 19 -4.36 -1.68 18.39
N ALA A 20 -3.22 -1.03 18.60
CA ALA A 20 -2.40 -0.49 17.54
C ALA A 20 -1.98 -1.73 16.72
N ALA A 21 -2.66 -1.96 15.60
CA ALA A 21 -2.26 -2.97 14.65
C ALA A 21 -0.87 -2.57 14.15
N ALA A 22 0.15 -3.15 14.73
CA ALA A 22 1.51 -3.00 14.28
C ALA A 22 1.60 -3.69 12.91
N PHE A 23 1.62 -2.91 11.84
CA PHE A 23 1.91 -3.39 10.48
C PHE A 23 3.36 -3.89 10.33
N ALA A 24 4.18 -3.82 11.38
CA ALA A 24 5.56 -4.29 11.43
C ALA A 24 5.75 -5.78 11.04
N GLY A 25 4.67 -6.55 10.94
CA GLY A 25 4.67 -7.94 10.47
C GLY A 25 4.04 -8.15 9.09
N SER A 26 3.58 -7.10 8.40
CA SER A 26 2.99 -7.27 7.06
C SER A 26 4.04 -7.77 6.07
N PRO A 27 3.76 -8.83 5.28
CA PRO A 27 4.68 -9.31 4.26
C PRO A 27 5.02 -8.27 3.18
N GLN A 28 4.22 -7.21 3.05
CA GLN A 28 4.47 -6.10 2.13
C GLN A 28 5.68 -5.23 2.54
N MET A 29 6.05 -5.19 3.84
CA MET A 29 7.13 -4.33 4.34
C MET A 29 8.50 -4.75 3.79
N GLY A 30 9.40 -3.77 3.66
CA GLY A 30 10.76 -3.94 3.16
C GLY A 30 10.95 -3.42 1.74
N THR A 31 12.09 -3.75 1.14
CA THR A 31 12.51 -3.28 -0.19
C THR A 31 12.28 -4.36 -1.23
N TRP A 32 11.71 -3.96 -2.36
CA TRP A 32 11.34 -4.82 -3.47
C TRP A 32 12.00 -4.34 -4.75
N THR A 33 12.75 -5.21 -5.42
CA THR A 33 13.45 -4.91 -6.67
C THR A 33 12.75 -5.59 -7.85
N PHE A 34 12.53 -4.83 -8.92
CA PHE A 34 11.86 -5.29 -10.13
C PHE A 34 12.62 -6.44 -10.78
N ASN A 35 11.90 -7.49 -11.15
CA ASN A 35 12.40 -8.65 -11.86
C ASN A 35 11.82 -8.68 -13.29
N GLN A 36 12.57 -8.18 -14.23
CA GLN A 36 12.13 -8.09 -15.63
C GLN A 36 11.86 -9.47 -16.25
N ALA A 37 12.66 -10.47 -15.92
CA ALA A 37 12.52 -11.81 -16.49
C ALA A 37 11.22 -12.52 -16.11
N LYS A 38 10.60 -12.10 -14.99
CA LYS A 38 9.34 -12.65 -14.48
C LYS A 38 8.15 -11.69 -14.69
N SER A 39 8.35 -10.60 -15.41
CA SER A 39 7.34 -9.55 -15.63
C SER A 39 6.79 -9.59 -17.04
N ASP A 40 5.52 -9.23 -17.19
CA ASP A 40 4.83 -9.05 -18.46
C ASP A 40 4.45 -7.57 -18.59
N MET A 41 5.31 -6.83 -19.30
CA MET A 41 5.22 -5.38 -19.47
C MET A 41 4.98 -5.02 -20.92
N PRO A 42 3.93 -4.26 -21.23
CA PRO A 42 3.77 -3.69 -22.57
C PRO A 42 4.98 -2.86 -22.99
N ALA A 43 5.36 -2.97 -24.26
CA ALA A 43 6.49 -2.22 -24.80
C ALA A 43 6.29 -0.71 -24.66
N GLY A 44 7.34 0.02 -24.24
CA GLY A 44 7.30 1.47 -24.04
C GLY A 44 6.55 1.93 -22.80
N MET A 45 6.20 1.03 -21.89
CA MET A 45 5.63 1.38 -20.59
C MET A 45 6.72 1.63 -19.56
N GLY A 46 6.61 2.74 -18.80
CA GLY A 46 7.44 2.95 -17.63
C GLY A 46 7.18 1.91 -16.54
N HIS A 47 8.15 1.71 -15.66
CA HIS A 47 8.01 0.76 -14.56
C HIS A 47 8.80 1.20 -13.32
N ASN A 48 8.35 0.73 -12.16
CA ASN A 48 9.06 0.93 -10.92
C ASN A 48 10.24 -0.06 -10.84
N THR A 49 11.45 0.43 -10.57
CA THR A 49 12.65 -0.40 -10.40
C THR A 49 12.82 -0.86 -8.97
N THR A 50 12.50 0.01 -8.01
CA THR A 50 12.59 -0.28 -6.58
C THR A 50 11.39 0.31 -5.85
N VAL A 51 10.81 -0.46 -4.94
CA VAL A 51 9.72 -0.01 -4.08
C VAL A 51 10.05 -0.38 -2.64
N THR A 52 10.12 0.61 -1.76
CA THR A 52 10.40 0.42 -0.33
C THR A 52 9.19 0.79 0.50
N TYR A 53 8.76 -0.13 1.36
CA TYR A 53 7.74 0.07 2.38
C TYR A 53 8.42 0.12 3.75
N ALA A 54 8.28 1.22 4.45
CA ALA A 54 8.85 1.45 5.77
C ALA A 54 7.80 2.05 6.71
N ASP A 55 8.07 2.01 8.00
CA ASP A 55 7.26 2.74 8.97
C ASP A 55 7.35 4.24 8.68
N GLY A 56 6.21 4.89 8.63
CA GLY A 56 6.04 6.32 8.48
C GLY A 56 5.70 7.00 9.81
N THR A 57 5.22 8.24 9.74
CA THR A 57 4.80 9.02 10.91
C THR A 57 3.44 8.53 11.44
N ASP A 58 3.20 8.64 12.73
CA ASP A 58 1.90 8.38 13.39
C ASP A 58 1.24 7.03 13.03
N GLY A 59 2.08 5.98 12.87
CA GLY A 59 1.61 4.64 12.51
C GLY A 59 1.13 4.53 11.07
N MET A 60 1.55 5.45 10.20
CA MET A 60 1.42 5.34 8.75
C MET A 60 2.50 4.44 8.18
N ILE A 61 2.35 4.07 6.92
CA ILE A 61 3.36 3.39 6.11
C ILE A 61 3.84 4.40 5.07
N LYS A 62 5.16 4.51 4.93
CA LYS A 62 5.79 5.29 3.88
C LYS A 62 6.21 4.37 2.74
N VAL A 63 5.74 4.66 1.54
CA VAL A 63 6.10 3.96 0.31
C VAL A 63 6.94 4.89 -0.55
N THR A 64 8.18 4.51 -0.79
CA THR A 64 9.11 5.23 -1.67
C THR A 64 9.32 4.41 -2.93
N VAL A 65 9.17 5.04 -4.08
CA VAL A 65 9.26 4.37 -5.37
C VAL A 65 10.26 5.07 -6.27
N GLU A 66 11.20 4.29 -6.76
CA GLU A 66 12.11 4.65 -7.83
C GLU A 66 11.70 3.89 -9.10
N GLY A 67 11.85 4.50 -10.26
CA GLY A 67 11.48 3.87 -11.51
C GLY A 67 12.02 4.58 -12.71
N VAL A 68 11.49 4.20 -13.87
CA VAL A 68 11.67 4.89 -15.13
C VAL A 68 10.32 5.16 -15.77
N ASP A 69 10.19 6.32 -16.40
CA ASP A 69 8.99 6.66 -17.16
C ASP A 69 8.99 5.97 -18.57
N LYS A 70 7.94 6.23 -19.35
CA LYS A 70 7.82 5.69 -20.72
C LYS A 70 8.96 6.13 -21.67
N ASP A 71 9.66 7.21 -21.36
CA ASP A 71 10.77 7.75 -22.14
C ASP A 71 12.14 7.29 -21.60
N GLY A 72 12.14 6.39 -20.59
CA GLY A 72 13.34 5.87 -19.94
C GLY A 72 14.00 6.83 -18.96
N LYS A 73 13.35 7.95 -18.62
CA LYS A 73 13.86 8.92 -17.65
C LYS A 73 13.58 8.46 -16.23
N PRO A 74 14.46 8.77 -15.27
CA PRO A 74 14.22 8.46 -13.87
C PRO A 74 12.90 9.06 -13.36
N SER A 75 12.15 8.28 -12.63
CA SER A 75 10.95 8.69 -11.90
C SER A 75 11.08 8.38 -10.41
N HIS A 76 10.57 9.26 -9.58
CA HIS A 76 10.56 9.12 -8.14
C HIS A 76 9.22 9.63 -7.59
N TRP A 77 8.60 8.85 -6.70
CA TRP A 77 7.41 9.30 -5.99
C TRP A 77 7.31 8.70 -4.59
N VAL A 78 6.61 9.39 -3.72
CA VAL A 78 6.43 9.01 -2.31
C VAL A 78 4.97 9.07 -1.94
N TRP A 79 4.52 8.07 -1.22
CA TRP A 79 3.20 8.02 -0.60
C TRP A 79 3.36 7.73 0.90
N GLU A 80 2.54 8.38 1.74
CA GLU A 80 2.47 8.09 3.16
C GLU A 80 1.02 8.04 3.60
N GLY A 81 0.61 6.94 4.24
CA GLY A 81 -0.76 6.72 4.65
C GLY A 81 -0.99 5.40 5.34
N LYS A 82 -2.25 5.04 5.53
CA LYS A 82 -2.67 3.76 6.11
C LYS A 82 -3.28 2.86 5.05
N PHE A 83 -3.20 1.55 5.26
CA PHE A 83 -3.85 0.56 4.38
C PHE A 83 -5.32 0.36 4.78
N ASP A 84 -6.06 1.45 4.94
CA ASP A 84 -7.44 1.51 5.44
C ASP A 84 -8.49 1.80 4.37
N GLY A 85 -8.08 1.81 3.11
CA GLY A 85 -8.95 2.09 1.97
C GLY A 85 -9.25 3.57 1.74
N LYS A 86 -8.70 4.46 2.55
CA LYS A 86 -8.84 5.91 2.36
C LYS A 86 -7.77 6.44 1.42
N PRO A 87 -8.08 7.47 0.61
CA PRO A 87 -7.09 8.11 -0.24
C PRO A 87 -6.15 9.00 0.58
N TYR A 88 -4.84 8.84 0.37
CA TYR A 88 -3.79 9.69 0.91
C TYR A 88 -3.00 10.29 -0.25
N LYS A 89 -2.41 11.47 -0.02
CA LYS A 89 -1.65 12.20 -1.02
C LYS A 89 -0.42 11.40 -1.48
N VAL A 90 -0.14 11.43 -2.77
CA VAL A 90 1.12 10.98 -3.35
C VAL A 90 1.87 12.16 -3.93
N GLU A 91 3.17 12.21 -3.73
CA GLU A 91 4.06 13.27 -4.22
C GLU A 91 4.99 12.72 -5.30
N GLY A 92 5.18 13.49 -6.37
CA GLY A 92 6.05 13.13 -7.49
C GLY A 92 5.44 12.20 -8.53
N SER A 93 4.24 11.64 -8.32
CA SER A 93 3.61 10.76 -9.30
C SER A 93 2.99 11.55 -10.46
N PRO A 94 3.29 11.19 -11.72
CA PRO A 94 2.67 11.85 -12.87
C PRO A 94 1.25 11.36 -13.14
N ILE A 95 0.87 10.19 -12.61
CA ILE A 95 -0.39 9.52 -12.93
C ILE A 95 -1.45 9.61 -11.83
N ALA A 96 -1.09 9.95 -10.59
CA ALA A 96 -2.02 10.08 -9.49
C ALA A 96 -1.61 11.22 -8.54
N ASP A 97 -2.56 11.88 -7.92
CA ASP A 97 -2.38 12.83 -6.81
C ASP A 97 -2.80 12.23 -5.46
N MET A 98 -3.65 11.20 -5.49
CA MET A 98 -4.08 10.44 -4.31
C MET A 98 -4.00 8.94 -4.60
N ILE A 99 -3.58 8.16 -3.61
CA ILE A 99 -3.61 6.68 -3.66
C ILE A 99 -4.28 6.14 -2.39
N ALA A 100 -5.19 5.19 -2.56
CA ALA A 100 -5.79 4.40 -1.50
C ALA A 100 -5.28 2.96 -1.57
N TYR A 101 -4.76 2.43 -0.46
CA TYR A 101 -4.44 1.01 -0.31
C TYR A 101 -5.47 0.32 0.57
N THR A 102 -5.89 -0.87 0.19
CA THR A 102 -6.84 -1.71 0.95
C THR A 102 -6.26 -3.10 1.12
N VAL A 103 -6.21 -3.58 2.37
CA VAL A 103 -5.86 -4.97 2.67
C VAL A 103 -7.02 -5.87 2.27
N LYS A 104 -6.76 -6.89 1.45
CA LYS A 104 -7.73 -7.91 1.07
C LYS A 104 -7.57 -9.16 1.93
N ASP A 105 -6.34 -9.56 2.17
CA ASP A 105 -5.91 -10.65 3.03
C ASP A 105 -4.45 -10.43 3.47
N ASP A 106 -3.87 -11.37 4.22
CA ASP A 106 -2.52 -11.25 4.79
C ASP A 106 -1.42 -11.05 3.73
N HIS A 107 -1.63 -11.50 2.51
CA HIS A 107 -0.67 -11.43 1.40
C HIS A 107 -1.09 -10.48 0.28
N THR A 108 -2.33 -10.05 0.24
CA THR A 108 -2.91 -9.33 -0.90
C THR A 108 -3.42 -7.95 -0.50
N ASN A 109 -2.91 -6.93 -1.17
CA ASN A 109 -3.44 -5.57 -1.11
C ASN A 109 -3.97 -5.16 -2.49
N THR A 110 -4.98 -4.30 -2.49
CA THR A 110 -5.39 -3.56 -3.68
C THR A 110 -5.04 -2.10 -3.52
N LEU A 111 -4.86 -1.41 -4.64
CA LEU A 111 -4.66 0.03 -4.67
C LEU A 111 -5.54 0.69 -5.73
N THR A 112 -5.93 1.94 -5.46
CA THR A 112 -6.64 2.80 -6.39
C THR A 112 -5.98 4.16 -6.38
N GLY A 113 -5.50 4.60 -7.54
CA GLY A 113 -4.96 5.94 -7.75
C GLY A 113 -5.96 6.83 -8.45
N THR A 114 -6.06 8.07 -7.98
CA THR A 114 -6.90 9.10 -8.61
C THR A 114 -6.08 10.33 -8.94
N LYS A 115 -6.47 11.02 -10.01
CA LYS A 115 -5.92 12.32 -10.40
C LYS A 115 -7.08 13.27 -10.69
N SER A 116 -7.11 14.41 -9.99
CA SER A 116 -8.22 15.38 -10.08
C SER A 116 -9.60 14.71 -9.89
N GLY A 117 -9.69 13.77 -8.94
CA GLY A 117 -10.90 13.04 -8.59
C GLY A 117 -11.31 11.91 -9.56
N LYS A 118 -10.56 11.69 -10.65
CA LYS A 118 -10.82 10.58 -11.59
C LYS A 118 -9.87 9.42 -11.30
N THR A 119 -10.37 8.20 -11.37
CA THR A 119 -9.53 6.99 -11.26
C THR A 119 -8.64 6.88 -12.49
N THR A 120 -7.33 6.85 -12.25
CA THR A 120 -6.28 6.73 -13.29
C THR A 120 -5.49 5.45 -13.17
N MET A 121 -5.56 4.79 -12.00
CA MET A 121 -4.82 3.56 -11.73
C MET A 121 -5.60 2.66 -10.79
N THR A 122 -5.59 1.36 -11.07
CA THR A 122 -5.99 0.31 -10.12
C THR A 122 -4.92 -0.76 -10.10
N GLY A 123 -4.77 -1.45 -8.98
CA GLY A 123 -3.79 -2.52 -8.90
C GLY A 123 -4.08 -3.54 -7.80
N THR A 124 -3.47 -4.70 -7.97
CA THR A 124 -3.44 -5.76 -6.96
C THR A 124 -1.99 -6.17 -6.74
N ILE A 125 -1.59 -6.25 -5.48
CA ILE A 125 -0.26 -6.63 -5.03
C ILE A 125 -0.41 -7.92 -4.24
N THR A 126 0.20 -9.01 -4.69
CA THR A 126 0.17 -10.29 -3.99
C THR A 126 1.58 -10.74 -3.68
N VAL A 127 1.90 -10.89 -2.40
CA VAL A 127 3.18 -11.44 -1.92
C VAL A 127 3.07 -12.95 -1.88
N ALA A 128 4.10 -13.64 -2.38
CA ALA A 128 4.18 -15.09 -2.32
C ALA A 128 4.22 -15.59 -0.86
N ALA A 129 3.79 -16.83 -0.63
CA ALA A 129 3.69 -17.40 0.72
C ALA A 129 5.03 -17.43 1.48
N ASP A 130 6.16 -17.53 0.76
CA ASP A 130 7.51 -17.49 1.32
C ASP A 130 8.00 -16.07 1.64
N GLY A 131 7.22 -15.04 1.28
CA GLY A 131 7.55 -13.63 1.50
C GLY A 131 8.69 -13.08 0.66
N LYS A 132 9.26 -13.85 -0.29
CA LYS A 132 10.48 -13.49 -1.03
C LYS A 132 10.22 -12.85 -2.38
N SER A 133 9.03 -13.01 -2.92
CA SER A 133 8.64 -12.38 -4.18
C SER A 133 7.20 -11.85 -4.10
N ARG A 134 6.86 -10.97 -5.02
CA ARG A 134 5.48 -10.49 -5.18
C ARG A 134 5.16 -10.23 -6.65
N MET A 135 3.87 -10.32 -6.96
CA MET A 135 3.32 -9.92 -8.26
C MET A 135 2.45 -8.69 -8.07
N VAL A 136 2.63 -7.69 -8.93
CA VAL A 136 1.82 -6.49 -8.99
C VAL A 136 1.14 -6.44 -10.35
N THR A 137 -0.18 -6.56 -10.38
CA THR A 137 -0.97 -6.32 -11.58
C THR A 137 -1.49 -4.89 -11.51
N THR A 138 -1.16 -4.04 -12.46
CA THR A 138 -1.58 -2.64 -12.51
C THR A 138 -2.29 -2.35 -13.81
N THR A 139 -3.44 -1.69 -13.72
CA THR A 139 -4.16 -1.12 -14.86
C THR A 139 -4.10 0.39 -14.76
N ILE A 140 -3.54 1.04 -15.78
CA ILE A 140 -3.49 2.50 -15.91
C ILE A 140 -4.48 2.91 -16.98
N THR A 141 -5.30 3.93 -16.68
CA THR A 141 -6.25 4.53 -17.62
C THR A 141 -5.78 5.93 -17.95
N ASP A 142 -5.54 6.20 -19.22
CA ASP A 142 -5.10 7.51 -19.70
C ASP A 142 -6.25 8.53 -19.78
N ALA A 143 -5.94 9.74 -20.24
CA ALA A 143 -6.93 10.83 -20.35
C ALA A 143 -8.03 10.53 -21.38
N ASP A 144 -7.73 9.70 -22.39
CA ASP A 144 -8.65 9.29 -23.44
C ASP A 144 -9.53 8.10 -23.03
N GLY A 145 -9.34 7.60 -21.79
CA GLY A 145 -10.08 6.45 -21.23
C GLY A 145 -9.56 5.10 -21.68
N LYS A 146 -8.41 5.05 -22.37
CA LYS A 146 -7.76 3.79 -22.75
C LYS A 146 -7.03 3.19 -21.57
N SER A 147 -7.30 1.94 -21.28
CA SER A 147 -6.67 1.18 -20.19
C SER A 147 -5.57 0.28 -20.71
N THR A 148 -4.46 0.26 -20.00
CA THR A 148 -3.33 -0.64 -20.25
C THR A 148 -3.00 -1.39 -18.96
N THR A 149 -2.90 -2.71 -19.05
CA THR A 149 -2.59 -3.58 -17.90
C THR A 149 -1.17 -4.14 -18.04
N SER A 150 -0.44 -4.15 -16.94
CA SER A 150 0.88 -4.76 -16.81
C SER A 150 0.93 -5.71 -15.62
N LYS A 151 1.86 -6.67 -15.65
CA LYS A 151 2.20 -7.55 -14.53
C LYS A 151 3.67 -7.42 -14.23
N SER A 152 3.98 -6.89 -13.06
CA SER A 152 5.35 -6.65 -12.60
C SER A 152 5.70 -7.59 -11.46
N SER A 153 6.74 -8.37 -11.61
CA SER A 153 7.29 -9.21 -10.56
C SER A 153 8.42 -8.47 -9.83
N TYR A 154 8.49 -8.66 -8.53
CA TYR A 154 9.55 -8.11 -7.68
C TYR A 154 10.09 -9.19 -6.76
N ASP A 155 11.39 -9.15 -6.51
CA ASP A 155 12.06 -9.96 -5.51
C ASP A 155 12.38 -9.09 -4.28
N LYS A 156 12.21 -9.66 -3.07
CA LYS A 156 12.52 -8.98 -1.81
C LYS A 156 14.02 -8.95 -1.56
N GLN A 157 14.52 -7.80 -1.12
CA GLN A 157 15.90 -7.62 -0.69
C GLN A 157 16.14 -8.04 0.76
#